data_7ab2fee68c65ebcb0026033e712b2f7c
#
_entry.id   7ab2fee68c65ebcb0026033e712b2f7c
#
_cell.length_a   1.000
_cell.length_b   1.000
_cell.length_c   1.000
_cell.angle_alpha   90.00
_cell.angle_beta   90.00
_cell.angle_gamma   90.00
#
_symmetry.space_group_name_H-M   'P 1'
#
loop_
_entity.id
_entity.type
_entity.pdbx_description
1 polymer ?
#
loop_
_entity_poly.entity_id
_entity_poly.type
_entity_poly.pdbx_seq_one_letter_code
_entity_poly.pdbx_strand_id
1 'polypeptide(L)'
;MFTPKIRRIAHLVLYVKDPEASAAWYKDVLGMEVVTRINGGPYEGGIFLTFGVHDHDIALFPAPPGATKGLEFEHVALELDSQHSLEDLRRVYATFIEKKVRIHEILNHGVSVGIYFHDPDGHMLEVVAQVVDPAGGAAIEELGRNEGQADPFELSPLYD
;
A
#
# COMPACT_ATOMS: atom_id res chain seq x y z
N MET A 1 27.92 -10.96 -18.98
CA MET A 1 27.56 -9.90 -18.00
C MET A 1 26.54 -10.48 -17.05
N PHE A 2 26.75 -10.40 -15.72
CA PHE A 2 25.79 -10.90 -14.74
C PHE A 2 24.58 -9.95 -14.66
N THR A 3 23.35 -10.48 -14.77
CA THR A 3 22.10 -9.74 -14.58
C THR A 3 21.44 -10.25 -13.29
N PRO A 4 21.27 -9.41 -12.26
CA PRO A 4 20.64 -9.84 -11.02
C PRO A 4 19.17 -10.21 -11.26
N LYS A 5 18.72 -11.31 -10.65
CA LYS A 5 17.31 -11.71 -10.65
C LYS A 5 16.66 -11.15 -9.39
N ILE A 6 16.11 -9.97 -9.48
CA ILE A 6 15.32 -9.35 -8.38
C ILE A 6 14.00 -10.10 -8.26
N ARG A 7 13.64 -10.50 -7.05
CA ARG A 7 12.42 -11.26 -6.77
C ARG A 7 11.21 -10.37 -6.50
N ARG A 8 11.40 -9.29 -5.71
CA ARG A 8 10.35 -8.38 -5.29
C ARG A 8 10.93 -7.10 -4.69
N ILE A 9 10.11 -6.09 -4.50
CA ILE A 9 10.41 -5.00 -3.56
C ILE A 9 10.40 -5.59 -2.16
N ALA A 10 11.48 -5.44 -1.38
CA ALA A 10 11.60 -6.06 -0.06
C ALA A 10 10.77 -5.32 1.00
N HIS A 11 10.97 -4.02 1.10
CA HIS A 11 10.28 -3.14 2.04
C HIS A 11 10.30 -1.69 1.54
N LEU A 12 9.51 -0.85 2.17
CA LEU A 12 9.49 0.59 1.99
C LEU A 12 9.85 1.28 3.30
N VAL A 13 10.61 2.39 3.22
CA VAL A 13 10.90 3.24 4.38
C VAL A 13 10.30 4.62 4.14
N LEU A 14 9.51 5.09 5.10
CA LEU A 14 8.86 6.39 5.06
C LEU A 14 9.35 7.28 6.21
N TYR A 15 9.64 8.53 5.90
CA TYR A 15 9.75 9.57 6.92
C TYR A 15 8.36 10.07 7.28
N VAL A 16 8.01 9.95 8.56
CA VAL A 16 6.71 10.37 9.09
C VAL A 16 6.90 11.38 10.23
N LYS A 17 5.89 12.18 10.44
CA LYS A 17 5.94 13.23 11.47
C LYS A 17 5.99 12.63 12.89
N ASP A 18 5.18 11.60 13.12
CA ASP A 18 5.06 10.88 14.39
C ASP A 18 4.97 9.37 14.11
N PRO A 19 6.08 8.61 14.26
CA PRO A 19 6.08 7.18 13.98
C PRO A 19 5.09 6.37 14.81
N GLU A 20 4.84 6.73 16.09
CA GLU A 20 3.89 6.01 16.93
C GLU A 20 2.44 6.24 16.47
N ALA A 21 2.09 7.48 16.16
CA ALA A 21 0.76 7.80 15.63
C ALA A 21 0.54 7.12 14.27
N SER A 22 1.54 7.15 13.38
CA SER A 22 1.48 6.47 12.09
C SER A 22 1.39 4.96 12.25
N ALA A 23 2.21 4.35 13.11
CA ALA A 23 2.16 2.90 13.36
C ALA A 23 0.79 2.46 13.91
N ALA A 24 0.19 3.24 14.81
CA ALA A 24 -1.15 2.98 15.32
C ALA A 24 -2.19 3.00 14.19
N TRP A 25 -2.08 3.97 13.28
CA TRP A 25 -2.95 4.07 12.11
C TRP A 25 -2.77 2.90 11.13
N TYR A 26 -1.52 2.55 10.77
CA TYR A 26 -1.23 1.41 9.88
C TYR A 26 -1.75 0.09 10.47
N LYS A 27 -1.63 -0.09 11.78
CA LYS A 27 -2.22 -1.24 12.48
C LYS A 27 -3.74 -1.23 12.40
N ASP A 28 -4.38 -0.10 12.71
CA ASP A 28 -5.85 0.01 12.75
C ASP A 28 -6.50 -0.11 11.38
N VAL A 29 -5.91 0.52 10.35
CA VAL A 29 -6.51 0.60 9.01
C VAL A 29 -6.12 -0.57 8.11
N LEU A 30 -4.84 -0.98 8.16
CA LEU A 30 -4.28 -2.00 7.25
C LEU A 30 -3.99 -3.34 7.94
N GLY A 31 -4.23 -3.46 9.25
CA GLY A 31 -3.99 -4.70 10.00
C GLY A 31 -2.51 -5.05 10.18
N MET A 32 -1.60 -4.10 9.99
CA MET A 32 -0.18 -4.36 10.19
C MET A 32 0.16 -4.57 11.67
N GLU A 33 1.24 -5.31 11.92
CA GLU A 33 1.77 -5.52 13.26
C GLU A 33 3.12 -4.85 13.45
N VAL A 34 3.36 -4.33 14.65
CA VAL A 34 4.66 -3.77 15.01
C VAL A 34 5.63 -4.91 15.32
N VAL A 35 6.73 -4.97 14.58
CA VAL A 35 7.81 -5.95 14.81
C VAL A 35 8.76 -5.44 15.90
N THR A 36 9.24 -4.22 15.76
CA THR A 36 10.21 -3.65 16.71
C THR A 36 10.27 -2.13 16.61
N ARG A 37 10.93 -1.52 17.60
CA ARG A 37 11.25 -0.09 17.68
C ARG A 37 12.75 0.10 17.83
N ILE A 38 13.28 1.15 17.23
CA ILE A 38 14.70 1.52 17.36
C ILE A 38 14.87 2.37 18.62
N ASN A 39 15.64 1.88 19.57
CA ASN A 39 15.89 2.52 20.86
C ASN A 39 17.30 3.11 20.92
N GLY A 40 17.62 4.02 20.02
CA GLY A 40 18.90 4.73 20.01
C GLY A 40 19.55 4.81 18.64
N GLY A 41 20.60 5.62 18.54
CA GLY A 41 21.32 5.87 17.30
C GLY A 41 20.59 6.86 16.36
N PRO A 42 21.05 6.98 15.09
CA PRO A 42 20.58 8.02 14.18
C PRO A 42 19.12 7.88 13.73
N TYR A 43 18.50 6.73 13.96
CA TYR A 43 17.12 6.43 13.61
C TYR A 43 16.25 6.10 14.83
N GLU A 44 16.66 6.58 16.01
CA GLU A 44 15.87 6.41 17.25
C GLU A 44 14.43 6.85 17.06
N GLY A 45 13.49 6.05 17.58
CA GLY A 45 12.05 6.23 17.38
C GLY A 45 11.51 5.60 16.08
N GLY A 46 12.37 5.00 15.27
CA GLY A 46 11.93 4.25 14.08
C GLY A 46 11.13 3.00 14.46
N ILE A 47 10.12 2.67 13.67
CA ILE A 47 9.21 1.54 13.92
C ILE A 47 9.12 0.67 12.66
N PHE A 48 9.30 -0.63 12.84
CA PHE A 48 9.15 -1.62 11.77
C PHE A 48 7.80 -2.32 11.87
N LEU A 49 7.11 -2.41 10.73
CA LEU A 49 5.78 -2.98 10.61
C LEU A 49 5.77 -4.14 9.60
N THR A 50 4.91 -5.14 9.83
CA THR A 50 4.75 -6.30 8.93
C THR A 50 3.28 -6.63 8.70
N PHE A 51 2.98 -7.26 7.55
CA PHE A 51 1.74 -7.99 7.29
C PHE A 51 1.78 -9.46 7.77
N GLY A 52 2.85 -9.87 8.47
CA GLY A 52 2.98 -11.19 9.10
C GLY A 52 3.65 -12.26 8.23
N VAL A 53 4.13 -11.92 7.02
CA VAL A 53 4.81 -12.88 6.12
C VAL A 53 6.33 -12.68 6.09
N HIS A 54 6.76 -11.43 6.16
CA HIS A 54 8.17 -11.05 6.13
C HIS A 54 8.61 -10.43 7.46
N ASP A 55 9.91 -10.30 7.65
CA ASP A 55 10.50 -9.64 8.81
C ASP A 55 9.96 -8.21 9.00
N HIS A 56 9.81 -7.47 7.91
CA HIS A 56 9.06 -6.21 7.85
C HIS A 56 8.73 -5.87 6.40
N ASP A 57 7.69 -5.07 6.23
CA ASP A 57 7.20 -4.59 4.93
C ASP A 57 7.32 -3.07 4.83
N ILE A 58 7.05 -2.36 5.95
CA ILE A 58 7.18 -0.90 6.04
C ILE A 58 8.01 -0.55 7.29
N ALA A 59 8.91 0.43 7.15
CA ALA A 59 9.56 1.08 8.27
C ALA A 59 9.17 2.57 8.31
N LEU A 60 8.79 3.05 9.49
CA LEU A 60 8.42 4.44 9.75
C LEU A 60 9.53 5.11 10.55
N PHE A 61 10.17 6.11 9.99
CA PHE A 61 11.25 6.83 10.65
C PHE A 61 10.84 8.27 10.96
N PRO A 62 11.30 8.84 12.09
CA PRO A 62 11.06 10.25 12.37
C PRO A 62 11.60 11.12 11.23
N ALA A 63 10.77 12.00 10.70
CA ALA A 63 11.20 12.91 9.65
C ALA A 63 12.29 13.87 10.17
N PRO A 64 13.44 13.98 9.51
CA PRO A 64 14.46 14.92 9.91
C PRO A 64 13.97 16.37 9.74
N PRO A 65 14.55 17.33 10.49
CA PRO A 65 14.21 18.73 10.33
C PRO A 65 14.35 19.20 8.87
N GLY A 66 13.31 19.84 8.35
CA GLY A 66 13.28 20.32 6.96
C GLY A 66 12.91 19.26 5.93
N ALA A 67 12.56 18.03 6.31
CA ALA A 67 12.04 17.03 5.39
C ALA A 67 10.76 17.51 4.74
N THR A 68 10.69 17.37 3.42
CA THR A 68 9.50 17.65 2.60
C THR A 68 9.17 16.41 1.79
N LYS A 69 7.92 16.25 1.36
CA LYS A 69 7.57 15.22 0.38
C LYS A 69 8.30 15.46 -0.92
N GLY A 70 8.99 14.43 -1.40
CA GLY A 70 9.49 14.40 -2.77
C GLY A 70 8.31 14.31 -3.75
N LEU A 71 8.39 15.02 -4.86
CA LEU A 71 7.40 14.92 -5.94
C LEU A 71 7.63 13.68 -6.83
N GLU A 72 8.77 13.05 -6.68
CA GLU A 72 9.16 11.83 -7.39
C GLU A 72 8.52 10.56 -6.83
N PHE A 73 7.99 10.61 -5.61
CA PHE A 73 7.24 9.51 -5.01
C PHE A 73 5.75 9.72 -5.25
N GLU A 74 5.15 8.84 -6.03
CA GLU A 74 3.74 8.91 -6.38
C GLU A 74 2.91 8.08 -5.39
N HIS A 75 2.98 6.75 -5.42
CA HIS A 75 2.31 5.87 -4.45
C HIS A 75 3.04 4.55 -4.26
N VAL A 76 2.59 3.77 -3.28
CA VAL A 76 2.92 2.35 -3.13
C VAL A 76 1.64 1.53 -3.14
N ALA A 77 1.61 0.47 -3.94
CA ALA A 77 0.49 -0.45 -4.02
C ALA A 77 0.69 -1.65 -3.08
N LEU A 78 -0.37 -1.98 -2.33
CA LEU A 78 -0.48 -3.11 -1.42
C LEU A 78 -1.47 -4.11 -2.03
N GLU A 79 -0.98 -5.24 -2.48
CA GLU A 79 -1.82 -6.26 -3.10
C GLU A 79 -2.60 -7.05 -2.05
N LEU A 80 -3.94 -7.15 -2.26
CA LEU A 80 -4.81 -8.03 -1.49
C LEU A 80 -4.66 -9.48 -1.97
N ASP A 81 -4.67 -10.42 -1.04
CA ASP A 81 -4.89 -11.84 -1.34
C ASP A 81 -6.38 -12.08 -1.64
N SER A 82 -6.83 -11.55 -2.77
CA SER A 82 -8.25 -11.47 -3.14
C SER A 82 -8.74 -12.63 -4.02
N GLN A 83 -7.84 -13.56 -4.38
CA GLN A 83 -8.11 -14.67 -5.29
C GLN A 83 -8.87 -14.24 -6.57
N HIS A 84 -8.47 -13.11 -7.13
CA HIS A 84 -9.04 -12.48 -8.34
C HIS A 84 -10.51 -12.02 -8.20
N SER A 85 -10.94 -11.75 -6.96
CA SER A 85 -12.29 -11.27 -6.64
C SER A 85 -12.26 -9.84 -6.07
N LEU A 86 -13.27 -9.04 -6.36
CA LEU A 86 -13.44 -7.72 -5.78
C LEU A 86 -14.12 -7.74 -4.39
N GLU A 87 -14.48 -8.90 -3.88
CA GLU A 87 -15.26 -9.00 -2.64
C GLU A 87 -14.48 -8.43 -1.43
N ASP A 88 -13.22 -8.81 -1.28
CA ASP A 88 -12.37 -8.29 -0.20
C ASP A 88 -12.02 -6.82 -0.39
N LEU A 89 -11.83 -6.35 -1.62
CA LEU A 89 -11.65 -4.93 -1.90
C LEU A 89 -12.89 -4.10 -1.49
N ARG A 90 -14.09 -4.64 -1.67
CA ARG A 90 -15.34 -4.00 -1.23
C ARG A 90 -15.47 -3.95 0.29
N ARG A 91 -14.96 -4.98 1.02
CA ARG A 91 -14.87 -4.96 2.50
C ARG A 91 -13.84 -3.93 2.98
N VAL A 92 -12.69 -3.86 2.32
CA VAL A 92 -11.68 -2.80 2.58
C VAL A 92 -12.31 -1.42 2.37
N TYR A 93 -13.05 -1.23 1.29
CA TYR A 93 -13.74 0.04 1.02
C TYR A 93 -14.75 0.40 2.13
N ALA A 94 -15.57 -0.55 2.59
CA ALA A 94 -16.48 -0.35 3.72
C ALA A 94 -15.71 0.07 4.98
N THR A 95 -14.62 -0.63 5.31
CA THR A 95 -13.73 -0.31 6.43
C THR A 95 -13.15 1.10 6.31
N PHE A 96 -12.71 1.50 5.12
CA PHE A 96 -12.15 2.84 4.89
C PHE A 96 -13.20 3.95 5.11
N ILE A 97 -14.45 3.71 4.69
CA ILE A 97 -15.57 4.63 4.96
C ILE A 97 -15.80 4.76 6.47
N GLU A 98 -15.92 3.64 7.20
CA GLU A 98 -16.15 3.62 8.65
C GLU A 98 -15.03 4.32 9.44
N LYS A 99 -13.79 4.08 9.06
CA LYS A 99 -12.59 4.67 9.68
C LYS A 99 -12.25 6.07 9.17
N LYS A 100 -13.06 6.61 8.25
CA LYS A 100 -12.87 7.95 7.65
C LYS A 100 -11.49 8.12 7.01
N VAL A 101 -11.00 7.07 6.37
CA VAL A 101 -9.76 7.12 5.60
C VAL A 101 -9.93 8.11 4.46
N ARG A 102 -8.92 8.94 4.22
CA ARG A 102 -8.93 9.92 3.14
C ARG A 102 -8.71 9.23 1.79
N ILE A 103 -9.79 8.77 1.17
CA ILE A 103 -9.75 8.15 -0.16
C ILE A 103 -9.51 9.25 -1.21
N HIS A 104 -8.62 8.97 -2.15
CA HIS A 104 -8.32 9.84 -3.28
C HIS A 104 -9.21 9.49 -4.47
N GLU A 105 -9.12 8.26 -4.95
CA GLU A 105 -9.91 7.75 -6.08
C GLU A 105 -9.96 6.22 -6.09
N ILE A 106 -10.80 5.66 -6.95
CA ILE A 106 -10.87 4.22 -7.21
C ILE A 106 -10.78 4.04 -8.71
N LEU A 107 -9.80 3.22 -9.14
CA LEU A 107 -9.50 3.01 -10.56
C LEU A 107 -9.56 1.54 -10.94
N ASN A 108 -10.03 1.30 -12.18
CA ASN A 108 -9.96 0.01 -12.85
C ASN A 108 -8.87 0.06 -13.93
N HIS A 109 -7.84 -0.76 -13.76
CA HIS A 109 -6.71 -0.91 -14.68
C HIS A 109 -6.90 -2.04 -15.71
N GLY A 110 -8.08 -2.64 -15.78
CA GLY A 110 -8.36 -3.83 -16.59
C GLY A 110 -7.83 -5.11 -15.94
N VAL A 111 -6.61 -5.12 -15.46
CA VAL A 111 -5.98 -6.27 -14.76
C VAL A 111 -6.27 -6.28 -13.27
N SER A 112 -6.58 -5.12 -12.70
CA SER A 112 -6.80 -4.93 -11.27
C SER A 112 -7.74 -3.75 -11.02
N VAL A 113 -8.30 -3.70 -9.82
CA VAL A 113 -9.03 -2.53 -9.30
C VAL A 113 -8.33 -2.08 -8.02
N GLY A 114 -8.03 -0.78 -7.93
CA GLY A 114 -7.31 -0.18 -6.81
C GLY A 114 -8.11 0.93 -6.12
N ILE A 115 -7.99 1.01 -4.79
CA ILE A 115 -8.44 2.14 -3.97
C ILE A 115 -7.20 2.94 -3.58
N TYR A 116 -7.11 4.18 -4.06
CA TYR A 116 -6.04 5.13 -3.73
C TYR A 116 -6.44 5.96 -2.52
N PHE A 117 -5.56 6.09 -1.55
CA PHE A 117 -5.86 6.77 -0.29
C PHE A 117 -4.59 7.34 0.34
N HIS A 118 -4.75 8.14 1.40
CA HIS A 118 -3.61 8.77 2.05
C HIS A 118 -3.51 8.31 3.50
N ASP A 119 -2.27 8.10 3.95
CA ASP A 119 -1.93 7.92 5.35
C ASP A 119 -2.03 9.26 6.13
N PRO A 120 -1.83 9.28 7.47
CA PRO A 120 -1.88 10.50 8.27
C PRO A 120 -0.89 11.59 7.84
N ASP A 121 0.27 11.22 7.31
CA ASP A 121 1.29 12.14 6.81
C ASP A 121 1.04 12.54 5.34
N GLY A 122 0.03 11.93 4.71
CA GLY A 122 -0.41 12.20 3.35
C GLY A 122 0.44 11.51 2.29
N HIS A 123 1.14 10.42 2.61
CA HIS A 123 1.69 9.54 1.59
C HIS A 123 0.54 8.84 0.87
N MET A 124 0.63 8.76 -0.45
CA MET A 124 -0.37 8.06 -1.23
C MET A 124 -0.07 6.56 -1.23
N LEU A 125 -1.10 5.79 -0.90
CA LEU A 125 -1.10 4.34 -0.89
C LEU A 125 -2.21 3.84 -1.81
N GLU A 126 -2.06 2.63 -2.31
CA GLU A 126 -3.10 1.91 -3.02
C GLU A 126 -3.32 0.55 -2.36
N VAL A 127 -4.56 0.14 -2.17
CA VAL A 127 -4.90 -1.27 -1.95
C VAL A 127 -5.50 -1.80 -3.25
N VAL A 128 -4.87 -2.81 -3.83
CA VAL A 128 -5.22 -3.33 -5.14
C VAL A 128 -5.64 -4.79 -5.08
N ALA A 129 -6.76 -5.13 -5.74
CA ALA A 129 -7.18 -6.49 -6.01
C ALA A 129 -6.91 -6.83 -7.48
N GLN A 130 -6.09 -7.87 -7.72
CA GLN A 130 -5.90 -8.42 -9.06
C GLN A 130 -7.18 -9.12 -9.49
N VAL A 131 -7.66 -8.83 -10.69
CA VAL A 131 -8.85 -9.47 -11.30
C VAL A 131 -8.49 -10.40 -12.46
N VAL A 132 -7.25 -10.29 -12.94
CA VAL A 132 -6.64 -11.22 -13.90
C VAL A 132 -5.48 -11.90 -13.22
N ASP A 133 -5.39 -13.22 -13.31
CA ASP A 133 -4.28 -13.98 -12.73
C ASP A 133 -2.94 -13.44 -13.25
N PRO A 134 -2.05 -12.93 -12.40
CA PRO A 134 -0.73 -12.45 -12.81
C PRO A 134 0.20 -13.58 -13.28
N ALA A 135 -0.11 -14.84 -12.92
CA ALA A 135 0.64 -15.99 -13.41
C ALA A 135 0.31 -16.27 -14.89
N GLY A 136 1.29 -16.75 -15.63
CA GLY A 136 1.09 -17.16 -17.02
C GLY A 136 1.04 -16.05 -18.06
N GLY A 137 1.22 -14.78 -17.68
CA GLY A 137 1.38 -13.67 -18.62
C GLY A 137 0.07 -13.00 -19.09
N ALA A 138 -1.10 -13.52 -18.73
CA ALA A 138 -2.40 -12.93 -19.13
C ALA A 138 -2.56 -11.49 -18.65
N ALA A 139 -2.14 -11.19 -17.43
CA ALA A 139 -2.16 -9.83 -16.88
C ALA A 139 -1.22 -8.88 -17.64
N ILE A 140 -0.06 -9.37 -18.09
CA ILE A 140 0.88 -8.57 -18.89
C ILE A 140 0.27 -8.22 -20.25
N GLU A 141 -0.37 -9.19 -20.91
CA GLU A 141 -1.02 -8.98 -22.19
C GLU A 141 -2.19 -7.99 -22.08
N GLU A 142 -3.00 -8.11 -21.01
CA GLU A 142 -4.14 -7.22 -20.77
C GLU A 142 -3.69 -5.80 -20.48
N LEU A 143 -2.67 -5.64 -19.61
CA LEU A 143 -2.09 -4.32 -19.33
C LEU A 143 -1.49 -3.68 -20.60
N GLY A 144 -0.84 -4.47 -21.43
CA GLY A 144 -0.31 -4.02 -22.72
C GLY A 144 -1.41 -3.64 -23.71
N ARG A 145 -2.54 -4.36 -23.70
CA ARG A 145 -3.68 -4.10 -24.59
C ARG A 145 -4.38 -2.78 -24.29
N ASN A 146 -4.50 -2.43 -23.02
CA ASN A 146 -5.10 -1.15 -22.61
C ASN A 146 -4.06 -0.02 -22.44
N GLU A 147 -2.80 -0.26 -22.84
CA GLU A 147 -1.70 0.71 -22.79
C GLU A 147 -1.46 1.28 -21.37
N GLY A 148 -1.75 0.51 -20.32
CA GLY A 148 -1.64 0.94 -18.92
C GLY A 148 -2.65 2.02 -18.52
N GLN A 149 -3.71 2.24 -19.31
CA GLN A 149 -4.76 3.19 -18.95
C GLN A 149 -5.59 2.67 -17.78
N ALA A 150 -6.17 3.60 -17.03
CA ALA A 150 -7.07 3.32 -15.94
C ALA A 150 -8.30 4.21 -16.03
N ASP A 151 -9.46 3.63 -15.74
CA ASP A 151 -10.73 4.34 -15.74
C ASP A 151 -11.29 4.50 -14.32
N PRO A 152 -11.96 5.63 -14.01
CA PRO A 152 -12.70 5.73 -12.75
C PRO A 152 -13.68 4.56 -12.57
N PHE A 153 -13.71 3.99 -11.37
CA PHE A 153 -14.50 2.82 -11.06
C PHE A 153 -15.43 3.05 -9.87
N GLU A 154 -16.72 2.70 -10.04
CA GLU A 154 -17.70 2.75 -8.96
C GLU A 154 -17.66 1.43 -8.18
N LEU A 155 -17.10 1.46 -7.00
CA LEU A 155 -17.05 0.32 -6.07
C LEU A 155 -18.12 0.48 -5.00
N SER A 156 -19.01 -0.50 -4.86
CA SER A 156 -20.00 -0.53 -3.78
C SER A 156 -19.39 -1.17 -2.53
N PRO A 157 -19.47 -0.54 -1.36
CA PRO A 157 -18.95 -1.14 -0.12
C PRO A 157 -19.72 -2.41 0.22
N LEU A 158 -19.02 -3.37 0.84
CA LEU A 158 -19.60 -4.60 1.37
C LEU A 158 -19.36 -4.62 2.89
N TYR A 159 -20.44 -4.49 3.64
CA TYR A 159 -20.43 -4.58 5.10
C TYR A 159 -20.74 -6.01 5.53
N ASP A 160 -20.08 -6.49 6.59
CA ASP A 160 -20.33 -7.81 7.20
C ASP A 160 -21.64 -7.86 7.98
#